data_327e63d4bdfa2a43de966a7e85399979
#
_entry.id   327e63d4bdfa2a43de966a7e85399979
#
_cell.length_a   1.000
_cell.length_b   1.000
_cell.length_c   1.000
_cell.angle_alpha   90.00
_cell.angle_beta   90.00
_cell.angle_gamma   90.00
#
_symmetry.space_group_name_H-M   'P 1'
#
loop_
_entity.id
_entity.type
_entity.pdbx_description
1 polymer ?
#
loop_
_entity_poly.entity_id
_entity_poly.type
_entity_poly.pdbx_seq_one_letter_code
_entity_poly.pdbx_strand_id
1 'polypeptide(L)' 'MSGALPAFPVGKQVLARYPDTTTFYRAEVMGSKKDVYRLKFEGEEDDKEMEVDRRYVLDIPNK' A
#
# COMPACT_ATOMS: atom_id res chain seq x y z
N MET A 1 20.32 14.87 4.40
CA MET A 1 19.74 14.11 4.78
C MET A 1 18.65 13.80 4.09
N SER A 2 18.26 12.84 4.00
CA SER A 2 17.34 12.49 3.21
C SER A 2 16.07 12.79 3.75
N GLY A 3 15.25 13.29 3.51
CA GLY A 3 13.95 13.45 4.00
C GLY A 3 12.99 12.39 3.59
N ALA A 4 13.50 11.28 3.15
CA ALA A 4 12.61 10.25 2.65
C ALA A 4 11.85 9.59 3.79
N LEU A 5 10.58 9.31 3.60
CA LEU A 5 9.82 8.55 4.56
C LEU A 5 10.27 7.10 4.54
N PRO A 6 10.22 6.42 5.66
CA PRO A 6 10.57 5.00 5.67
C PRO A 6 9.59 4.25 4.78
N ALA A 7 10.11 3.32 4.02
CA ALA A 7 9.27 2.49 3.20
C ALA A 7 8.66 1.39 4.05
N PHE A 8 7.43 1.02 3.76
CA PHE A 8 6.82 -0.12 4.42
C PHE A 8 7.43 -1.40 3.85
N PRO A 9 7.78 -2.35 4.69
CA PRO A 9 8.42 -3.57 4.20
C PRO A 9 7.42 -4.52 3.54
N VAL A 10 7.95 -5.41 2.72
CA VAL A 10 7.16 -6.47 2.11
C VAL A 10 6.50 -7.29 3.22
N GLY A 11 5.25 -7.59 3.05
CA GLY A 11 4.48 -8.37 4.01
C GLY A 11 3.73 -7.54 5.01
N LYS A 12 3.99 -6.22 5.07
CA LYS A 12 3.29 -5.39 6.03
C LYS A 12 1.88 -5.10 5.54
N GLN A 13 0.94 -5.07 6.48
CA GLN A 13 -0.42 -4.70 6.17
C GLN A 13 -0.59 -3.20 6.30
N VAL A 14 -1.23 -2.60 5.33
CA VAL A 14 -1.40 -1.16 5.26
C VAL A 14 -2.83 -0.84 4.84
N LEU A 15 -3.19 0.43 4.91
CA LEU A 15 -4.42 0.93 4.29
C LEU A 15 -4.03 1.70 3.06
N ALA A 16 -4.70 1.43 1.95
CA ALA A 16 -4.36 2.09 0.71
C ALA A 16 -5.61 2.41 -0.07
N ARG A 17 -5.56 3.53 -0.78
CA ARG A 17 -6.70 3.93 -1.59
C ARG A 17 -6.80 2.99 -2.79
N TYR A 18 -7.95 2.39 -2.96
CA TYR A 18 -8.15 1.51 -4.10
C TYR A 18 -8.17 2.37 -5.37
N PRO A 19 -7.49 1.96 -6.43
CA PRO A 19 -7.40 2.80 -7.63
C PRO A 19 -8.77 3.21 -8.14
N ASP A 20 -8.85 4.46 -8.55
CA ASP A 20 -10.06 5.05 -9.12
C ASP A 20 -11.20 5.18 -8.11
N THR A 21 -10.91 5.11 -6.83
CA THR A 21 -11.91 5.35 -5.80
C THR A 21 -11.33 6.29 -4.76
N THR A 22 -12.17 6.72 -3.84
CA THR A 22 -11.71 7.49 -2.70
C THR A 22 -11.75 6.67 -1.43
N THR A 23 -11.85 5.36 -1.54
CA THR A 23 -11.99 4.47 -0.39
C THR A 23 -10.68 3.78 -0.10
N PHE A 24 -10.33 3.71 1.17
CA PHE A 24 -9.12 3.02 1.61
C PHE A 24 -9.49 1.62 2.08
N TYR A 25 -8.71 0.66 1.65
CA TYR A 25 -8.90 -0.74 2.00
C TYR A 25 -7.60 -1.31 2.53
N ARG A 26 -7.71 -2.37 3.27
CA ARG A 26 -6.55 -3.08 3.79
C ARG A 26 -5.84 -3.79 2.65
N ALA A 27 -4.53 -3.74 2.66
CA ALA A 27 -3.73 -4.37 1.61
C ALA A 27 -2.41 -4.82 2.19
N GLU A 28 -1.77 -5.74 1.50
CA GLU A 28 -0.46 -6.24 1.90
C GLU A 28 0.59 -5.69 0.94
N VAL A 29 1.70 -5.22 1.46
CA VAL A 29 2.78 -4.71 0.63
C VAL A 29 3.51 -5.88 0.02
N MET A 30 3.56 -5.90 -1.32
CA MET A 30 4.27 -6.94 -2.04
C MET A 30 5.61 -6.44 -2.56
N GLY A 31 5.78 -5.14 -2.69
CA GLY A 31 7.03 -4.55 -3.10
C GLY A 31 6.87 -3.05 -3.24
N SER A 32 7.96 -2.37 -3.54
CA SER A 32 7.89 -0.93 -3.77
C SER A 32 8.91 -0.54 -4.80
N LYS A 33 8.66 0.60 -5.44
CA LYS A 33 9.56 1.09 -6.43
C LYS A 33 9.41 2.60 -6.46
N LYS A 34 10.41 3.32 -6.08
CA LYS A 34 10.38 4.78 -6.04
C LYS A 34 9.19 5.25 -5.22
N ASP A 35 8.23 5.87 -5.86
CA ASP A 35 7.10 6.46 -5.16
C ASP A 35 5.85 5.62 -5.24
N VAL A 36 5.98 4.36 -5.55
CA VAL A 36 4.83 3.50 -5.79
C VAL A 36 4.98 2.23 -4.98
N TYR A 37 3.88 1.76 -4.39
CA TYR A 37 3.85 0.46 -3.76
C TYR A 37 3.08 -0.51 -4.64
N ARG A 38 3.56 -1.75 -4.66
CA ARG A 38 2.85 -2.84 -5.30
C ARG A 38 2.10 -3.55 -4.20
N LEU A 39 0.79 -3.54 -4.28
CA LEU A 39 -0.07 -3.99 -3.19
C LEU A 39 -1.03 -5.08 -3.64
N LYS A 40 -1.38 -5.94 -2.70
CA LYS A 40 -2.39 -6.93 -2.92
C LYS A 40 -3.50 -6.64 -1.93
N PHE A 41 -4.66 -6.24 -2.42
CA PHE A 41 -5.76 -5.84 -1.56
C PHE A 41 -6.47 -7.06 -0.99
N GLU A 42 -6.87 -6.98 0.26
CA GLU A 42 -7.63 -8.04 0.88
C GLU A 42 -9.00 -8.13 0.23
N GLY A 43 -9.51 -9.33 0.14
CA GLY A 43 -10.83 -9.52 -0.45
C GLY A 43 -10.83 -9.74 -1.94
N GLU A 44 -9.71 -9.52 -2.61
CA GLU A 44 -9.63 -9.84 -4.02
C GLU A 44 -9.49 -11.34 -4.17
N GLU A 45 -10.22 -11.89 -5.11
CA GLU A 45 -10.20 -13.33 -5.28
C GLU A 45 -8.98 -13.83 -6.00
N ASP A 46 -8.38 -13.02 -6.84
CA ASP A 46 -7.19 -13.46 -7.53
C ASP A 46 -5.97 -12.80 -6.86
N ASP A 47 -4.80 -13.17 -7.30
CA ASP A 47 -3.58 -12.66 -6.70
C ASP A 47 -3.09 -11.41 -7.39
N LYS A 48 -4.01 -10.61 -7.85
CA LYS A 48 -3.67 -9.43 -8.60
C LYS A 48 -2.98 -8.41 -7.72
N GLU A 49 -1.90 -7.85 -8.21
CA GLU A 49 -1.21 -6.78 -7.53
C GLU A 49 -1.51 -5.47 -8.24
N MET A 50 -1.60 -4.40 -7.48
CA MET A 50 -1.90 -3.10 -8.04
C MET A 50 -0.89 -2.10 -7.54
N GLU A 51 -0.55 -1.14 -8.38
CA GLU A 51 0.38 -0.10 -8.00
C GLU A 51 -0.39 1.09 -7.48
N VAL A 52 0.02 1.59 -6.33
CA VAL A 52 -0.62 2.72 -5.69
C VAL A 52 0.46 3.70 -5.27
N ASP A 53 0.25 4.98 -5.59
CA ASP A 53 1.18 6.03 -5.21
C ASP A 53 1.36 6.03 -3.70
N ARG A 54 2.60 6.18 -3.25
CA ARG A 54 2.89 6.09 -1.82
C ARG A 54 2.11 7.11 -1.00
N ARG A 55 1.68 8.20 -1.60
CA ARG A 55 0.89 9.20 -0.87
C ARG A 55 -0.43 8.65 -0.40
N TYR A 56 -0.90 7.57 -1.02
CA TYR A 56 -2.18 6.99 -0.69
C TYR A 56 -2.04 5.68 0.06
N VAL A 57 -0.87 5.43 0.64
CA VAL A 57 -0.61 4.22 1.42
C VAL A 57 -0.29 4.65 2.84
N LEU A 58 -1.11 4.20 3.78
CA LEU A 58 -1.02 4.64 5.17
C LEU A 58 -0.78 3.46 6.09
N ASP A 59 -0.09 3.74 7.18
CA ASP A 59 0.07 2.73 8.21
C ASP A 59 -1.27 2.49 8.89
N ILE A 60 -1.54 1.25 9.26
CA ILE A 60 -2.75 0.94 9.99
C ILE A 60 -2.56 1.40 11.41
N PRO A 61 -3.49 2.19 11.96
CA PRO A 61 -3.34 2.66 13.33
C PRO A 61 -3.37 1.50 14.31
N ASN A 62 -2.53 1.61 15.34
CA ASN A 62 -2.49 0.58 16.30
C ASN A 62 -3.26 1.03 17.46
N LYS A 63 -4.25 0.75 17.76
CA LYS A 63 -5.06 1.09 18.71
C LYS A 63 -5.05 1.48 19.64
#